data_453fb1d6c5277e4f54a2e0a2f3252929
#
_entry.id   453fb1d6c5277e4f54a2e0a2f3252929
#
_cell.length_a   1.000
_cell.length_b   1.000
_cell.length_c   1.000
_cell.angle_alpha   90.00
_cell.angle_beta   90.00
_cell.angle_gamma   90.00
#
_symmetry.space_group_name_H-M   'P 1'
#
loop_
_entity.id
_entity.type
_entity.pdbx_description
1 polymer ?
#
loop_
_entity_poly.entity_id
_entity_poly.type
_entity_poly.pdbx_seq_one_letter_code
_entity_poly.pdbx_strand_id
1 'polypeptide(L)'
;MNTPGKVADLSQVKEFTVDPARRLFSATHDEIINGYTTDLYFVKTRQILGSMGLADACVTAEIFPRRQGVLAGIDECMNLLLDTDVEVWAMPEGQPFDAKQTVMRIRGKY
;
A
#
# COMPACT_ATOMS: atom_id res chain seq x y z
N MET A 1 -12.84 4.69 22.58
CA MET A 1 -11.53 4.37 22.03
C MET A 1 -10.59 5.55 22.23
N ASN A 2 -9.47 5.30 22.85
CA ASN A 2 -8.53 6.39 23.11
C ASN A 2 -7.80 6.75 21.81
N THR A 3 -7.97 7.99 21.39
CA THR A 3 -7.05 8.55 20.38
C THR A 3 -5.67 8.55 21.03
N PRO A 4 -4.66 7.94 20.40
CA PRO A 4 -3.32 8.00 20.95
C PRO A 4 -2.90 9.45 21.11
N GLY A 5 -2.43 9.81 22.28
CA GLY A 5 -1.88 11.12 22.55
C GLY A 5 -0.65 11.35 21.68
N LYS A 6 -0.22 12.61 21.62
CA LYS A 6 0.98 12.98 20.90
C LYS A 6 2.18 12.25 21.51
N VAL A 7 2.94 11.55 20.66
CA VAL A 7 4.18 10.90 21.09
C VAL A 7 5.19 11.99 21.46
N ALA A 8 5.58 12.04 22.70
CA ALA A 8 6.55 13.00 23.23
C ALA A 8 7.93 12.41 23.48
N ASP A 9 8.04 11.08 23.48
CA ASP A 9 9.24 10.34 23.88
C ASP A 9 9.35 9.04 23.08
N LEU A 10 10.57 8.63 22.75
CA LEU A 10 10.83 7.40 22.00
C LEU A 10 10.35 6.12 22.73
N SER A 11 10.33 6.13 24.06
CA SER A 11 9.82 4.99 24.82
C SER A 11 8.33 4.73 24.53
N GLN A 12 7.58 5.76 24.24
CA GLN A 12 6.15 5.68 23.93
C GLN A 12 5.87 5.07 22.56
N VAL A 13 6.83 5.06 21.65
CA VAL A 13 6.68 4.46 20.32
C VAL A 13 6.41 2.97 20.40
N LYS A 14 6.97 2.29 21.40
CA LYS A 14 6.77 0.85 21.64
C LYS A 14 5.36 0.51 22.13
N GLU A 15 4.68 1.47 22.70
CA GLU A 15 3.30 1.33 23.20
C GLU A 15 2.26 1.64 22.12
N PHE A 16 2.70 2.21 21.03
CA PHE A 16 1.81 2.58 19.93
C PHE A 16 1.56 1.38 19.03
N THR A 17 0.33 0.90 19.03
CA THR A 17 -0.12 -0.17 18.15
C THR A 17 -1.11 0.40 17.14
N VAL A 18 -0.78 0.31 15.87
CA VAL A 18 -1.71 0.66 14.79
C VAL A 18 -2.57 -0.56 14.51
N ASP A 19 -3.88 -0.38 14.58
CA ASP A 19 -4.82 -1.40 14.12
C ASP A 19 -4.87 -1.35 12.58
N PRO A 20 -4.41 -2.39 11.87
CA PRO A 20 -4.36 -2.38 10.42
C PRO A 20 -5.75 -2.36 9.75
N ALA A 21 -6.81 -2.66 10.50
CA ALA A 21 -8.18 -2.56 10.00
C ALA A 21 -8.73 -1.12 10.04
N ARG A 22 -7.98 -0.19 10.64
CA ARG A 22 -8.40 1.20 10.76
C ARG A 22 -7.92 2.05 9.60
N ARG A 23 -8.37 3.31 9.64
CA ARG A 23 -7.99 4.32 8.68
C ARG A 23 -6.48 4.42 8.55
N LEU A 24 -5.96 4.30 7.34
CA LEU A 24 -4.62 4.69 6.99
C LEU A 24 -4.48 6.21 7.11
N PHE A 25 -3.26 6.70 7.11
CA PHE A 25 -2.90 8.06 7.49
C PHE A 25 -3.82 9.16 6.93
N SER A 26 -4.23 9.06 5.68
CA SER A 26 -5.05 10.08 5.00
C SER A 26 -6.40 9.57 4.49
N ALA A 27 -6.64 8.26 4.53
CA ALA A 27 -7.83 7.66 3.94
C ALA A 27 -8.22 6.37 4.65
N THR A 28 -9.49 5.97 4.54
CA THR A 28 -9.94 4.65 4.97
C THR A 28 -9.58 3.61 3.93
N HIS A 29 -9.57 2.32 4.32
CA HIS A 29 -9.39 1.22 3.37
C HIS A 29 -10.43 1.26 2.25
N ASP A 30 -11.69 1.51 2.59
CA ASP A 30 -12.77 1.60 1.59
C ASP A 30 -12.56 2.74 0.60
N GLU A 31 -12.12 3.90 1.05
CA GLU A 31 -11.79 5.01 0.17
C GLU A 31 -10.67 4.66 -0.82
N ILE A 32 -9.64 3.96 -0.34
CA ILE A 32 -8.52 3.52 -1.18
C ILE A 32 -8.96 2.46 -2.18
N ILE A 33 -9.64 1.41 -1.72
CA ILE A 33 -10.12 0.31 -2.56
C ILE A 33 -11.08 0.83 -3.65
N ASN A 34 -11.93 1.80 -3.33
CA ASN A 34 -12.85 2.40 -4.29
C ASN A 34 -12.20 3.43 -5.21
N GLY A 35 -10.91 3.68 -5.07
CA GLY A 35 -10.16 4.55 -5.97
C GLY A 35 -10.31 6.04 -5.70
N TYR A 36 -10.82 6.46 -4.54
CA TYR A 36 -11.01 7.88 -4.22
C TYR A 36 -9.70 8.66 -4.02
N THR A 37 -8.62 7.96 -3.77
CA THR A 37 -7.30 8.54 -3.54
C THR A 37 -6.34 8.35 -4.71
N THR A 38 -6.80 7.73 -5.80
CA THR A 38 -5.94 7.42 -6.94
C THR A 38 -5.70 8.64 -7.83
N ASP A 39 -4.62 8.61 -8.57
CA ASP A 39 -4.35 9.61 -9.61
C ASP A 39 -5.25 9.39 -10.82
N LEU A 40 -5.64 10.47 -11.45
CA LEU A 40 -6.57 10.44 -12.57
C LEU A 40 -6.07 9.60 -13.75
N TYR A 41 -4.77 9.57 -13.99
CA TYR A 41 -4.21 8.80 -15.11
C TYR A 41 -4.41 7.29 -14.96
N PHE A 42 -4.47 6.76 -13.73
CA PHE A 42 -4.82 5.36 -13.52
C PHE A 42 -6.26 5.06 -13.91
N VAL A 43 -7.19 5.96 -13.60
CA VAL A 43 -8.59 5.83 -14.00
C VAL A 43 -8.73 5.87 -15.51
N LYS A 44 -8.04 6.80 -16.17
CA LYS A 44 -8.03 6.91 -17.62
C LYS A 44 -7.45 5.67 -18.30
N THR A 45 -6.36 5.15 -17.79
CA THR A 45 -5.76 3.91 -18.29
C THR A 45 -6.74 2.75 -18.20
N ARG A 46 -7.41 2.61 -17.08
CA ARG A 46 -8.43 1.57 -16.89
C ARG A 46 -9.58 1.70 -17.90
N GLN A 47 -10.04 2.90 -18.15
CA GLN A 47 -11.07 3.17 -19.17
C GLN A 47 -10.60 2.79 -20.58
N ILE A 48 -9.37 3.13 -20.93
CA ILE A 48 -8.77 2.79 -22.22
C ILE A 48 -8.67 1.27 -22.37
N LEU A 49 -8.15 0.58 -21.36
CA LEU A 49 -8.05 -0.88 -21.37
C LEU A 49 -9.42 -1.53 -21.56
N GLY A 50 -10.44 -1.04 -20.86
CA GLY A 50 -11.82 -1.53 -21.01
C GLY A 50 -12.36 -1.34 -22.42
N SER A 51 -12.11 -0.20 -23.05
CA SER A 51 -12.57 0.10 -24.41
C SER A 51 -11.84 -0.75 -25.46
N MET A 52 -10.64 -1.23 -25.17
CA MET A 52 -9.84 -2.09 -26.04
C MET A 52 -10.07 -3.59 -25.82
N GLY A 53 -10.97 -3.96 -24.91
CA GLY A 53 -11.18 -5.36 -24.56
C GLY A 53 -10.05 -5.97 -23.70
N LEU A 54 -9.26 -5.14 -23.05
CA LEU A 54 -8.09 -5.54 -22.23
C LEU A 54 -8.32 -5.36 -20.73
N ALA A 55 -9.58 -5.29 -20.29
CA ALA A 55 -9.90 -5.10 -18.86
C ALA A 55 -9.34 -6.19 -17.95
N ASP A 56 -9.11 -7.39 -18.47
CA ASP A 56 -8.55 -8.53 -17.73
C ASP A 56 -7.05 -8.70 -17.93
N ALA A 57 -6.37 -7.74 -18.55
CA ALA A 57 -4.93 -7.80 -18.74
C ALA A 57 -4.20 -7.87 -17.39
N CYS A 58 -3.36 -8.89 -17.26
CA CYS A 58 -2.54 -9.08 -16.07
C CYS A 58 -1.28 -8.23 -16.17
N VAL A 59 -1.04 -7.43 -15.15
CA VAL A 59 0.11 -6.55 -15.04
C VAL A 59 0.86 -6.77 -13.74
N THR A 60 2.11 -6.36 -13.70
CA THR A 60 2.93 -6.38 -12.49
C THR A 60 3.36 -4.96 -12.14
N ALA A 61 3.03 -4.54 -10.94
CA ALA A 61 3.49 -3.28 -10.38
C ALA A 61 4.64 -3.52 -9.42
N GLU A 62 5.64 -2.67 -9.47
CA GLU A 62 6.77 -2.70 -8.54
C GLU A 62 6.81 -1.41 -7.74
N ILE A 63 7.01 -1.54 -6.44
CA ILE A 63 7.17 -0.41 -5.53
C ILE A 63 8.63 -0.39 -5.07
N PHE A 64 9.27 0.73 -5.28
CA PHE A 64 10.68 0.90 -4.90
C PHE A 64 10.92 2.32 -4.36
N PRO A 65 11.81 2.47 -3.37
CA PRO A 65 12.14 3.76 -2.79
C PRO A 65 13.15 4.52 -3.66
N ARG A 66 13.18 5.81 -3.49
CA ARG A 66 14.21 6.68 -4.11
C ARG A 66 15.49 6.74 -3.28
N ARG A 67 15.42 6.40 -2.00
CA ARG A 67 16.53 6.49 -1.05
C ARG A 67 16.59 5.23 -0.21
N GLN A 68 17.74 4.94 0.37
CA GLN A 68 17.87 3.87 1.36
C GLN A 68 17.05 4.17 2.61
N GLY A 69 16.62 3.13 3.30
CA GLY A 69 15.84 3.24 4.52
C GLY A 69 15.52 1.90 5.13
N VAL A 70 14.56 1.91 6.02
CA VAL A 70 14.03 0.71 6.68
C VAL A 70 12.55 0.61 6.36
N LEU A 71 12.12 -0.58 5.95
CA LEU A 71 10.76 -0.83 5.49
C LEU A 71 9.77 -0.79 6.67
N ALA A 72 8.70 -0.02 6.50
CA ALA A 72 7.61 0.07 7.46
C ALA A 72 6.26 0.18 6.74
N GLY A 73 5.19 -0.35 7.34
CA GLY A 73 3.84 -0.27 6.80
C GLY A 73 3.45 -1.45 5.91
N ILE A 74 4.23 -2.50 5.83
CA ILE A 74 3.92 -3.68 5.02
C ILE A 74 2.67 -4.39 5.50
N ASP A 75 2.49 -4.55 6.80
CA ASP A 75 1.32 -5.23 7.35
C ASP A 75 0.02 -4.51 7.00
N GLU A 76 0.02 -3.18 7.02
CA GLU A 76 -1.13 -2.37 6.60
C GLU A 76 -1.42 -2.54 5.10
N CYS A 77 -0.39 -2.54 4.27
CA CYS A 77 -0.53 -2.76 2.84
C CYS A 77 -1.07 -4.16 2.53
N MET A 78 -0.56 -5.19 3.21
CA MET A 78 -1.05 -6.55 3.05
C MET A 78 -2.51 -6.67 3.46
N ASN A 79 -2.90 -6.02 4.56
CA ASN A 79 -4.29 -6.01 5.01
C ASN A 79 -5.22 -5.28 4.01
N LEU A 80 -4.74 -4.20 3.41
CA LEU A 80 -5.48 -3.48 2.35
C LEU A 80 -5.75 -4.37 1.13
N LEU A 81 -4.79 -5.24 0.77
CA LEU A 81 -4.85 -6.08 -0.42
C LEU A 81 -5.49 -7.46 -0.16
N LEU A 82 -5.83 -7.78 1.09
CA LEU A 82 -6.24 -9.12 1.51
C LEU A 82 -7.43 -9.68 0.72
N ASP A 83 -8.43 -8.86 0.43
CA ASP A 83 -9.65 -9.26 -0.27
C ASP A 83 -9.61 -8.98 -1.78
N THR A 84 -8.44 -8.65 -2.30
CA THR A 84 -8.24 -8.42 -3.73
C THR A 84 -7.68 -9.67 -4.42
N ASP A 85 -7.93 -9.80 -5.71
CA ASP A 85 -7.45 -10.93 -6.52
C ASP A 85 -6.06 -10.60 -7.12
N VAL A 86 -5.08 -10.41 -6.23
CA VAL A 86 -3.71 -10.11 -6.62
C VAL A 86 -2.71 -11.02 -5.90
N GLU A 87 -1.57 -11.23 -6.54
CA GLU A 87 -0.40 -11.88 -5.94
C GLU A 87 0.54 -10.79 -5.43
N VAL A 88 1.05 -10.94 -4.22
CA VAL A 88 1.93 -9.96 -3.60
C VAL A 88 3.22 -10.61 -3.12
N TRP A 89 4.35 -10.00 -3.47
CA TRP A 89 5.66 -10.29 -2.91
C TRP A 89 6.15 -9.03 -2.21
N ALA A 90 6.55 -9.15 -0.97
CA ALA A 90 7.02 -8.02 -0.18
C ALA A 90 8.21 -8.41 0.69
N MET A 91 9.11 -7.45 0.89
CA MET A 91 10.16 -7.59 1.89
C MET A 91 9.52 -7.55 3.29
N PRO A 92 10.12 -8.22 4.29
CA PRO A 92 9.62 -8.18 5.66
C PRO A 92 9.63 -6.78 6.26
N GLU A 93 8.67 -6.54 7.15
CA GLU A 93 8.64 -5.33 7.98
C GLU A 93 9.97 -5.17 8.73
N GLY A 94 10.50 -3.95 8.77
CA GLY A 94 11.73 -3.63 9.47
C GLY A 94 13.02 -3.97 8.74
N GLN A 95 12.95 -4.49 7.53
CA GLN A 95 14.16 -4.81 6.76
C GLN A 95 14.77 -3.55 6.13
N PRO A 96 16.10 -3.37 6.23
CA PRO A 96 16.78 -2.32 5.49
C PRO A 96 16.69 -2.53 3.97
N PHE A 97 16.57 -1.45 3.23
CA PHE A 97 16.58 -1.48 1.76
C PHE A 97 17.50 -0.40 1.18
N ASP A 98 18.00 -0.68 -0.01
CA ASP A 98 18.79 0.26 -0.79
C ASP A 98 17.91 1.13 -1.70
N ALA A 99 18.46 2.23 -2.17
CA ALA A 99 17.80 3.05 -3.16
C ALA A 99 17.44 2.22 -4.41
N LYS A 100 16.22 2.40 -4.91
CA LYS A 100 15.67 1.71 -6.09
C LYS A 100 15.54 0.18 -5.96
N GLN A 101 15.71 -0.37 -4.77
CA GLN A 101 15.43 -1.78 -4.52
C GLN A 101 13.92 -2.01 -4.49
N THR A 102 13.42 -2.99 -5.23
CA THR A 102 12.01 -3.37 -5.17
C THR A 102 11.67 -3.91 -3.79
N VAL A 103 10.77 -3.25 -3.09
CA VAL A 103 10.32 -3.64 -1.75
C VAL A 103 8.99 -4.38 -1.76
N MET A 104 8.19 -4.17 -2.80
CA MET A 104 6.92 -4.86 -3.00
C MET A 104 6.65 -5.03 -4.49
N ARG A 105 6.09 -6.16 -4.85
CA ARG A 105 5.64 -6.47 -6.21
C ARG A 105 4.21 -6.98 -6.13
N ILE A 106 3.33 -6.41 -6.95
CA ILE A 106 1.91 -6.76 -6.98
C ILE A 106 1.57 -7.17 -8.41
N ARG A 107 1.00 -8.34 -8.57
CA ARG A 107 0.59 -8.86 -9.88
C ARG A 107 -0.88 -9.18 -9.88
N GLY A 108 -1.59 -8.70 -10.89
CA GLY A 108 -3.01 -8.95 -11.05
C GLY A 108 -3.61 -8.19 -12.22
N LYS A 109 -4.92 -8.15 -12.29
CA LYS A 109 -5.62 -7.33 -13.28
C LYS A 109 -5.43 -5.86 -12.96
N TYR A 110 -5.24 -5.06 -13.99
CA TYR A 110 -5.10 -3.62 -13.83
C TYR A 110 -6.37 -3.02 -13.23
#